data_13da57dfd72878e07e1121d46b821ebf
#
_entry.id   13da57dfd72878e07e1121d46b821ebf
#
_cell.length_a   1.000
_cell.length_b   1.000
_cell.length_c   1.000
_cell.angle_alpha   90.00
_cell.angle_beta   90.00
_cell.angle_gamma   90.00
#
_symmetry.space_group_name_H-M   'P 1'
#
loop_
_entity.id
_entity.type
_entity.pdbx_description
1 polymer ?
#
loop_
_entity_poly.entity_id
_entity_poly.type
_entity_poly.pdbx_seq_one_letter_code
_entity_poly.pdbx_strand_id
1 'polypeptide(L)'
;MNKNIFLLIGAFLFLTSQTTNDPIMTKEKDVTVINTTSLATDIEGYVAQTPVKVYIKGGKVLRVEALQNEETPKYFDMVEKGLMKKWNGLPVKTAEKCKVDVVTGATVSSEAVIENVRRGISYYIYANKK
;
A
#
# COMPACT_ATOMS: atom_id res chain seq x y z
N MET A 1 -18.00 25.15 33.88
CA MET A 1 -17.86 25.12 33.37
C MET A 1 -17.53 24.85 32.60
N ASN A 2 -17.52 24.86 32.61
CA ASN A 2 -17.21 24.66 31.79
C ASN A 2 -16.75 24.53 30.96
N LYS A 3 -16.62 24.56 30.94
CA LYS A 3 -16.26 24.54 30.15
C LYS A 3 -15.62 24.10 29.44
N ASN A 4 -15.56 24.09 29.86
CA ASN A 4 -14.93 23.68 29.12
C ASN A 4 -14.76 23.02 28.36
N ILE A 5 -15.02 22.84 28.54
CA ILE A 5 -14.92 22.25 27.75
C ILE A 5 -14.84 22.09 26.83
N PHE A 6 -14.77 22.40 26.80
CA PHE A 6 -14.66 22.38 25.71
C PHE A 6 -13.97 22.13 25.04
N LEU A 7 -13.63 22.26 25.36
CA LEU A 7 -12.99 22.14 24.64
C LEU A 7 -12.42 21.43 24.14
N LEU A 8 -12.41 21.15 24.54
CA LEU A 8 -11.91 20.45 23.98
C LEU A 8 -12.05 20.05 23.14
N ILE A 9 -12.37 20.25 23.21
CA ILE A 9 -12.57 19.92 22.19
C ILE A 9 -12.17 20.02 21.23
N GLY A 10 -11.81 20.45 21.46
CA GLY A 10 -11.39 20.61 20.47
C GLY A 10 -10.63 20.05 19.96
N ALA A 11 -10.20 19.95 20.40
CA ALA A 11 -9.54 19.42 19.78
C ALA A 11 -9.55 18.48 19.18
N PHE A 12 -9.85 18.36 19.28
CA PHE A 12 -9.89 17.55 18.50
C PHE A 12 -10.06 17.52 17.56
N LEU A 13 -10.05 18.10 17.49
CA LEU A 13 -10.27 18.14 16.40
C LEU A 13 -9.56 18.06 15.58
N PHE A 14 -8.95 18.33 15.75
CA PHE A 14 -8.30 18.32 14.86
C PHE A 14 -7.91 17.59 14.21
N LEU A 15 -7.88 17.26 14.59
CA LEU A 15 -7.52 16.58 13.97
C LEU A 15 -7.69 16.35 13.00
N THR A 16 -7.98 16.63 12.99
CA THR A 16 -8.19 16.48 12.10
C THR A 16 -7.97 16.70 11.08
N SER A 17 -7.98 17.09 11.21
CA SER A 17 -7.87 17.44 10.13
C SER A 17 -7.04 17.01 9.27
N GLN A 18 -6.51 16.64 9.35
CA GLN A 18 -5.88 16.14 8.58
C GLN A 18 -6.25 15.26 7.75
N THR A 19 -6.61 15.05 7.87
CA THR A 19 -6.89 14.19 7.18
C THR A 19 -7.33 14.25 5.82
N THR A 20 -7.26 15.09 5.23
CA THR A 20 -7.66 15.25 3.88
C THR A 20 -6.90 14.40 2.92
N ASN A 21 -5.66 14.08 3.23
CA ASN A 21 -4.85 13.21 2.40
C ASN A 21 -4.56 11.94 3.15
N ASP A 22 -4.71 10.82 2.49
CA ASP A 22 -4.30 9.56 3.08
C ASP A 22 -2.79 9.55 3.24
N PRO A 23 -2.31 9.30 4.43
CA PRO A 23 -0.88 9.21 4.60
C PRO A 23 -0.33 8.00 3.86
N ILE A 24 0.90 8.13 3.36
CA ILE A 24 1.56 7.02 2.68
C ILE A 24 1.83 5.89 3.66
N MET A 25 2.26 6.23 4.86
CA MET A 25 2.64 5.23 5.87
C MET A 25 1.87 5.47 7.14
N THR A 26 1.16 4.46 7.61
CA THR A 26 0.43 4.51 8.87
C THR A 26 0.80 3.30 9.72
N LYS A 27 0.57 3.42 11.02
CA LYS A 27 0.78 2.30 11.94
C LYS A 27 -0.52 1.94 12.61
N GLU A 28 -0.79 0.64 12.65
CA GLU A 28 -1.93 0.08 13.36
C GLU A 28 -1.38 -0.97 14.30
N LYS A 29 -1.18 -0.61 15.57
CA LYS A 29 -0.51 -1.44 16.55
C LYS A 29 0.92 -1.72 16.08
N ASP A 30 1.29 -2.96 15.84
CA ASP A 30 2.64 -3.30 15.41
C ASP A 30 2.74 -3.54 13.90
N VAL A 31 1.67 -3.22 13.16
CA VAL A 31 1.65 -3.36 11.71
C VAL A 31 1.81 -1.99 11.06
N THR A 32 2.75 -1.90 10.13
CA THR A 32 2.92 -0.70 9.32
C THR A 32 2.23 -0.93 7.98
N VAL A 33 1.44 0.03 7.55
CA VAL A 33 0.70 -0.07 6.28
C VAL A 33 1.22 1.01 5.34
N ILE A 34 1.65 0.59 4.16
CA ILE A 34 2.10 1.52 3.11
C ILE A 34 1.04 1.56 2.02
N ASN A 35 0.51 2.75 1.77
CA ASN A 35 -0.47 2.97 0.70
C ASN A 35 0.28 3.58 -0.48
N THR A 36 0.28 2.90 -1.62
CA THR A 36 1.09 3.32 -2.76
C THR A 36 0.39 4.30 -3.69
N THR A 37 -0.82 4.73 -3.37
CA THR A 37 -1.60 5.58 -4.27
C THR A 37 -0.81 6.77 -4.78
N SER A 38 -0.10 7.49 -3.92
CA SER A 38 0.69 8.65 -4.34
C SER A 38 2.14 8.34 -4.64
N LEU A 39 2.57 7.10 -4.45
CA LEU A 39 3.94 6.69 -4.73
C LEU A 39 4.14 6.25 -6.18
N ALA A 40 3.08 5.87 -6.84
CA ALA A 40 3.15 5.25 -8.15
C ALA A 40 2.14 5.86 -9.12
N THR A 41 2.00 7.18 -9.07
CA THR A 41 1.05 7.89 -9.95
C THR A 41 1.43 7.79 -11.42
N ASP A 42 2.71 7.50 -11.70
CA ASP A 42 3.22 7.35 -13.06
C ASP A 42 3.14 5.91 -13.56
N ILE A 43 2.67 4.99 -12.73
CA ILE A 43 2.60 3.57 -13.10
C ILE A 43 1.16 3.22 -13.39
N GLU A 44 0.91 2.73 -14.59
CA GLU A 44 -0.44 2.34 -15.00
C GLU A 44 -0.47 0.88 -15.40
N GLY A 45 -1.57 0.22 -15.05
CA GLY A 45 -1.87 -1.10 -15.54
C GLY A 45 -2.41 -1.00 -16.96
N TYR A 46 -3.25 -1.96 -17.32
CA TYR A 46 -3.80 -1.96 -18.66
C TYR A 46 -4.76 -0.77 -18.89
N VAL A 47 -5.51 -0.39 -17.85
CA VAL A 47 -6.49 0.71 -17.94
C VAL A 47 -6.04 1.93 -17.18
N ALA A 48 -5.61 1.75 -15.93
CA ALA A 48 -5.28 2.88 -15.06
C ALA A 48 -4.36 2.43 -13.94
N GLN A 49 -4.17 3.29 -12.96
CA GLN A 49 -3.31 3.00 -11.80
C GLN A 49 -3.84 1.82 -11.02
N THR A 50 -2.92 1.07 -10.42
CA THR A 50 -3.27 -0.12 -9.62
C THR A 50 -2.64 -0.04 -8.24
N PRO A 51 -3.08 0.93 -7.42
CA PRO A 51 -2.46 1.12 -6.10
C PRO A 51 -2.75 -0.06 -5.18
N VAL A 52 -1.83 -0.26 -4.23
CA VAL A 52 -1.96 -1.35 -3.26
C VAL A 52 -1.66 -0.82 -1.86
N LYS A 53 -2.05 -1.63 -0.86
CA LYS A 53 -1.57 -1.47 0.51
C LYS A 53 -0.64 -2.62 0.80
N VAL A 54 0.54 -2.29 1.32
CA VAL A 54 1.51 -3.30 1.74
C VAL A 54 1.53 -3.27 3.27
N TYR A 55 1.23 -4.42 3.87
CA TYR A 55 1.19 -4.55 5.33
C TYR A 55 2.50 -5.20 5.77
N ILE A 56 3.19 -4.55 6.70
CA ILE A 56 4.50 -4.99 7.15
C ILE A 56 4.51 -5.13 8.67
N LYS A 57 5.00 -6.27 9.15
CA LYS A 57 5.08 -6.56 10.57
C LYS A 57 6.38 -7.28 10.84
N GLY A 58 7.12 -6.79 11.85
CA GLY A 58 8.38 -7.44 12.22
C GLY A 58 9.40 -7.47 11.10
N GLY A 59 9.40 -6.46 10.23
CA GLY A 59 10.34 -6.40 9.12
C GLY A 59 10.04 -7.34 7.98
N LYS A 60 8.85 -7.94 7.96
CA LYS A 60 8.43 -8.85 6.90
C LYS A 60 7.12 -8.39 6.31
N VAL A 61 6.92 -8.71 5.04
CA VAL A 61 5.64 -8.44 4.39
C VAL A 61 4.60 -9.40 4.95
N LEU A 62 3.56 -8.84 5.55
CA LEU A 62 2.46 -9.63 6.07
C LEU A 62 1.51 -10.00 4.94
N ARG A 63 1.12 -9.03 4.14
CA ARG A 63 0.28 -9.25 2.98
C ARG A 63 0.25 -7.99 2.10
N VAL A 64 -0.22 -8.17 0.89
CA VAL A 64 -0.46 -7.08 -0.07
C VAL A 64 -1.94 -7.11 -0.44
N GLU A 65 -2.55 -5.95 -0.45
CA GLU A 65 -3.98 -5.82 -0.72
C GLU A 65 -4.19 -4.79 -1.84
N ALA A 66 -4.95 -5.16 -2.87
CA ALA A 66 -5.26 -4.23 -3.93
C ALA A 66 -6.28 -3.20 -3.46
N LEU A 67 -6.05 -1.95 -3.82
CA LEU A 67 -7.03 -0.91 -3.61
C LEU A 67 -7.96 -0.85 -4.82
N GLN A 68 -9.03 -0.05 -4.71
CA GLN A 68 -9.96 0.10 -5.81
C GLN A 68 -9.21 0.60 -7.04
N ASN A 69 -9.50 0.02 -8.20
CA ASN A 69 -8.87 0.39 -9.46
C ASN A 69 -9.87 0.23 -10.59
N GLU A 70 -9.46 0.68 -11.79
CA GLU A 70 -10.32 0.69 -12.97
C GLU A 70 -10.03 -0.47 -13.91
N GLU A 71 -9.20 -1.42 -13.49
CA GLU A 71 -8.84 -2.54 -14.34
C GLU A 71 -10.04 -3.42 -14.63
N THR A 72 -10.00 -4.11 -15.75
CA THR A 72 -11.08 -5.04 -16.12
C THR A 72 -11.15 -6.15 -15.08
N PRO A 73 -12.30 -6.31 -14.40
CA PRO A 73 -12.39 -7.25 -13.27
C PRO A 73 -11.92 -8.67 -13.61
N LYS A 74 -12.24 -9.17 -14.79
CA LYS A 74 -11.83 -10.51 -15.19
C LYS A 74 -10.32 -10.68 -15.15
N TYR A 75 -9.59 -9.71 -15.68
CA TYR A 75 -8.13 -9.81 -15.75
C TYR A 75 -7.50 -9.47 -14.41
N PHE A 76 -8.05 -8.51 -13.70
CA PHE A 76 -7.49 -8.15 -12.41
C PHE A 76 -7.70 -9.25 -11.37
N ASP A 77 -8.80 -9.98 -11.46
CA ASP A 77 -9.03 -11.15 -10.62
C ASP A 77 -7.90 -12.17 -10.79
N MET A 78 -7.42 -12.33 -12.02
CA MET A 78 -6.28 -13.23 -12.27
C MET A 78 -5.02 -12.72 -11.55
N VAL A 79 -4.81 -11.40 -11.57
CA VAL A 79 -3.66 -10.81 -10.86
C VAL A 79 -3.78 -11.05 -9.37
N GLU A 80 -4.96 -10.82 -8.81
CA GLU A 80 -5.15 -11.02 -7.37
C GLU A 80 -4.89 -12.46 -6.96
N LYS A 81 -5.40 -13.40 -7.71
CA LYS A 81 -5.25 -14.83 -7.39
C LYS A 81 -3.84 -15.34 -7.61
N GLY A 82 -3.17 -14.83 -8.64
CA GLY A 82 -1.88 -15.38 -9.04
C GLY A 82 -0.67 -14.64 -8.52
N LEU A 83 -0.85 -13.44 -7.96
CA LEU A 83 0.28 -12.57 -7.68
C LEU A 83 0.34 -12.08 -6.23
N MET A 84 -0.80 -11.70 -5.66
CA MET A 84 -0.80 -10.94 -4.41
C MET A 84 -0.15 -11.63 -3.21
N LYS A 85 -0.09 -12.95 -3.19
CA LYS A 85 0.50 -13.68 -2.06
C LYS A 85 1.98 -13.94 -2.22
N LYS A 86 2.57 -13.54 -3.34
CA LYS A 86 3.97 -13.88 -3.63
C LYS A 86 4.95 -13.26 -2.65
N TRP A 87 4.59 -12.15 -2.03
CA TRP A 87 5.48 -11.45 -1.10
C TRP A 87 5.26 -11.85 0.35
N ASN A 88 4.19 -12.59 0.65
CA ASN A 88 3.83 -12.89 2.03
C ASN A 88 4.97 -13.61 2.76
N GLY A 89 5.33 -13.09 3.94
CA GLY A 89 6.35 -13.68 4.78
C GLY A 89 7.78 -13.34 4.43
N LEU A 90 8.01 -12.62 3.33
CA LEU A 90 9.38 -12.28 2.94
C LEU A 90 9.89 -11.08 3.76
N PRO A 91 11.16 -11.13 4.18
CA PRO A 91 11.78 -9.92 4.74
C PRO A 91 11.71 -8.79 3.73
N VAL A 92 11.52 -7.57 4.22
CA VAL A 92 11.30 -6.44 3.31
C VAL A 92 12.44 -6.24 2.32
N LYS A 93 13.69 -6.44 2.72
CA LYS A 93 14.81 -6.28 1.79
C LYS A 93 14.81 -7.34 0.70
N THR A 94 14.40 -8.55 1.05
CA THR A 94 14.25 -9.62 0.07
C THR A 94 13.08 -9.32 -0.87
N ALA A 95 11.97 -8.91 -0.29
CA ALA A 95 10.76 -8.62 -1.08
C ALA A 95 10.99 -7.47 -2.06
N GLU A 96 11.75 -6.46 -1.66
CA GLU A 96 12.03 -5.33 -2.52
C GLU A 96 12.75 -5.73 -3.80
N LYS A 97 13.60 -6.74 -3.71
CA LYS A 97 14.48 -7.14 -4.83
C LYS A 97 14.05 -8.43 -5.51
N CYS A 98 13.07 -9.13 -4.96
CA CYS A 98 12.72 -10.42 -5.54
C CYS A 98 12.03 -10.22 -6.88
N LYS A 99 12.26 -11.19 -7.76
CA LYS A 99 11.58 -11.21 -9.05
C LYS A 99 10.32 -12.02 -8.90
N VAL A 100 9.21 -11.41 -9.31
CA VAL A 100 7.91 -12.06 -9.23
C VAL A 100 7.40 -12.20 -10.66
N ASP A 101 6.99 -13.40 -11.03
CA ASP A 101 6.49 -13.65 -12.38
C ASP A 101 5.15 -13.00 -12.61
N VAL A 102 4.99 -12.41 -13.78
CA VAL A 102 3.69 -11.85 -14.17
C VAL A 102 2.70 -12.98 -14.38
N VAL A 103 1.43 -12.64 -14.24
CA VAL A 103 0.36 -13.59 -14.48
C VAL A 103 0.10 -13.66 -15.99
N THR A 104 0.18 -14.86 -16.55
CA THR A 104 -0.06 -15.07 -17.97
C THR A 104 -1.46 -14.57 -18.34
N GLY A 105 -1.53 -13.73 -19.36
CA GLY A 105 -2.80 -13.14 -19.78
C GLY A 105 -3.13 -11.83 -19.11
N ALA A 106 -2.32 -11.41 -18.11
CA ALA A 106 -2.53 -10.14 -17.42
C ALA A 106 -1.19 -9.47 -17.14
N THR A 107 -0.30 -9.44 -18.15
CA THR A 107 1.08 -8.98 -18.00
C THR A 107 1.17 -7.52 -17.57
N VAL A 108 0.46 -6.63 -18.25
CA VAL A 108 0.57 -5.20 -17.99
C VAL A 108 0.08 -4.86 -16.59
N SER A 109 -1.07 -5.41 -16.21
CA SER A 109 -1.60 -5.19 -14.86
C SER A 109 -0.69 -5.79 -13.80
N SER A 110 -0.11 -6.98 -14.08
CA SER A 110 0.83 -7.61 -13.16
C SER A 110 2.06 -6.75 -12.94
N GLU A 111 2.65 -6.23 -14.02
CA GLU A 111 3.83 -5.39 -13.91
C GLU A 111 3.56 -4.12 -13.11
N ALA A 112 2.38 -3.54 -13.31
CA ALA A 112 2.00 -2.34 -12.57
C ALA A 112 1.87 -2.64 -11.08
N VAL A 113 1.25 -3.75 -10.71
CA VAL A 113 1.11 -4.14 -9.31
C VAL A 113 2.50 -4.43 -8.71
N ILE A 114 3.35 -5.16 -9.43
CA ILE A 114 4.69 -5.48 -8.97
C ILE A 114 5.48 -4.21 -8.68
N GLU A 115 5.40 -3.23 -9.57
CA GLU A 115 6.11 -1.96 -9.35
C GLU A 115 5.52 -1.18 -8.20
N ASN A 116 4.19 -1.19 -8.02
CA ASN A 116 3.57 -0.57 -6.86
C ASN A 116 4.10 -1.19 -5.57
N VAL A 117 4.14 -2.52 -5.49
CA VAL A 117 4.63 -3.21 -4.31
C VAL A 117 6.08 -2.84 -4.04
N ARG A 118 6.91 -2.86 -5.08
CA ARG A 118 8.32 -2.54 -4.93
C ARG A 118 8.51 -1.12 -4.38
N ARG A 119 7.77 -0.16 -4.91
CA ARG A 119 7.88 1.24 -4.44
C ARG A 119 7.39 1.39 -3.01
N GLY A 120 6.34 0.68 -2.64
CA GLY A 120 5.83 0.72 -1.27
C GLY A 120 6.87 0.18 -0.30
N ILE A 121 7.47 -0.95 -0.64
CA ILE A 121 8.49 -1.56 0.22
C ILE A 121 9.74 -0.67 0.29
N SER A 122 10.15 -0.10 -0.85
CA SER A 122 11.31 0.81 -0.87
C SER A 122 11.05 2.03 0.02
N TYR A 123 9.83 2.57 -0.01
CA TYR A 123 9.46 3.68 0.84
C TYR A 123 9.58 3.29 2.31
N TYR A 124 9.08 2.11 2.68
CA TYR A 124 9.17 1.64 4.05
C TYR A 124 10.63 1.53 4.50
N ILE A 125 11.46 0.94 3.67
CA ILE A 125 12.88 0.77 4.01
C ILE A 125 13.55 2.12 4.20
N TYR A 126 13.29 3.04 3.28
CA TYR A 126 13.87 4.37 3.36
C TYR A 126 13.40 5.11 4.61
N ALA A 127 12.11 5.07 4.91
CA ALA A 127 11.54 5.79 6.04
C ALA A 127 12.04 5.25 7.38
N ASN A 128 12.45 3.98 7.43
CA ASN A 128 12.95 3.36 8.66
C ASN A 128 14.48 3.29 8.72
N LYS A 129 15.14 3.95 7.78
CA LYS A 129 16.60 3.98 7.76
C LYS A 129 17.11 4.92 8.84
N LYS A 130 18.13 4.50 9.56
CA LYS A 130 18.72 5.32 10.64
C LYS A 130 20.09 5.80 10.27
#